data_bc111278a6ad1c618203eeb73c816834
#
_entry.id   bc111278a6ad1c618203eeb73c816834
#
_cell.length_a   1.000
_cell.length_b   1.000
_cell.length_c   1.000
_cell.angle_alpha   90.00
_cell.angle_beta   90.00
_cell.angle_gamma   90.00
#
_symmetry.space_group_name_H-M   'P 1'
#
loop_
_entity.id
_entity.type
_entity.pdbx_description
1 polymer ?
#
loop_
_entity_poly.entity_id
_entity_poly.type
_entity_poly.pdbx_seq_one_letter_code
_entity_poly.pdbx_strand_id
1 'polypeptide(L)'
;MQHRVIKNDDLFLTSDTSGDIRPDSAHGLYMSDTRFLSRMELTINGKRPMLLYSAADENVLARIRLTNAHDESEGRVRLWRETIELVRERFIHGGVLYETIRMKNFATKPVAFELGMAFDADFRDMFQVRGFKPADPLGRVTERKAEETRWHAVYMGADGCRRETAVAWDVKADAFTEQGEVTFAIRLAPGEEREIRFTVAPSQDGIRPVVQPLEEALAEVRWINIRWRERCAGAESDCEVLNRVFERGTLDLRTLLTDYGHGPIPVAGIPWFAVPFGRDSLITALLALPLQPEIARVTLRTMAEWQGTADDPWKDEQPGKIMHELRRGELSRLGRVPFAPYYGS
;
A
#
# COMPACT_ATOMS: atom_id res chain seq x y z
N MET A 1 3.57 17.97 0.12
CA MET A 1 2.31 17.34 0.57
C MET A 1 2.66 16.26 1.57
N GLN A 2 1.94 16.18 2.68
CA GLN A 2 2.13 15.08 3.62
C GLN A 2 1.46 13.83 3.05
N HIS A 3 2.19 12.71 3.00
CA HIS A 3 1.68 11.41 2.57
C HIS A 3 1.54 10.48 3.77
N ARG A 4 0.68 9.47 3.67
CA ARG A 4 0.62 8.33 4.56
C ARG A 4 1.13 7.11 3.80
N VAL A 5 2.01 6.36 4.45
CA VAL A 5 2.64 5.17 3.87
C VAL A 5 2.49 4.02 4.84
N ILE A 6 2.04 2.89 4.33
CA ILE A 6 2.12 1.58 5.01
C ILE A 6 2.70 0.56 4.03
N LYS A 7 3.49 -0.36 4.54
CA LYS A 7 4.12 -1.41 3.73
C LYS A 7 4.24 -2.71 4.53
N ASN A 8 4.02 -3.80 3.85
CA ASN A 8 4.37 -5.13 4.32
C ASN A 8 4.89 -5.94 3.13
N ASP A 9 6.11 -6.42 3.22
CA ASP A 9 6.84 -7.12 2.16
C ASP A 9 6.88 -6.30 0.85
N ASP A 10 6.49 -6.84 -0.30
CA ASP A 10 6.49 -6.16 -1.60
C ASP A 10 5.29 -5.22 -1.81
N LEU A 11 4.22 -5.37 -1.00
CA LEU A 11 3.02 -4.53 -1.11
C LEU A 11 3.14 -3.27 -0.27
N PHE A 12 2.92 -2.10 -0.88
CA PHE A 12 2.86 -0.83 -0.15
C PHE A 12 1.76 0.09 -0.67
N LEU A 13 1.19 0.85 0.24
CA LEU A 13 0.17 1.87 -0.02
C LEU A 13 0.74 3.25 0.25
N THR A 14 0.50 4.18 -0.67
CA THR A 14 0.66 5.62 -0.45
C THR A 14 -0.67 6.31 -0.64
N SER A 15 -1.04 7.21 0.28
CA SER A 15 -2.29 7.98 0.23
C SER A 15 -2.08 9.41 0.70
N ASP A 16 -3.06 10.27 0.49
CA ASP A 16 -3.11 11.57 1.15
C ASP A 16 -3.40 11.42 2.66
N THR A 17 -3.45 12.54 3.39
CA THR A 17 -3.69 12.53 4.83
C THR A 17 -5.10 12.10 5.22
N SER A 18 -6.06 12.16 4.30
CA SER A 18 -7.43 11.64 4.50
C SER A 18 -7.55 10.15 4.16
N GLY A 19 -6.45 9.55 3.71
CA GLY A 19 -6.39 8.16 3.31
C GLY A 19 -6.89 7.92 1.88
N ASP A 20 -7.09 8.94 1.08
CA ASP A 20 -7.55 8.77 -0.29
C ASP A 20 -6.37 8.56 -1.25
N ILE A 21 -6.58 7.67 -2.22
CA ILE A 21 -5.75 7.52 -3.42
C ILE A 21 -6.47 8.31 -4.52
N ARG A 22 -5.82 9.37 -5.02
CA ARG A 22 -6.39 10.21 -6.08
C ARG A 22 -5.81 9.86 -7.43
N PRO A 23 -6.62 9.81 -8.51
CA PRO A 23 -6.14 9.38 -9.83
C PRO A 23 -5.02 10.25 -10.39
N ASP A 24 -5.05 11.57 -10.12
CA ASP A 24 -4.06 12.55 -10.64
C ASP A 24 -2.81 12.68 -9.75
N SER A 25 -2.54 11.71 -8.91
CA SER A 25 -1.40 11.71 -8.00
C SER A 25 -0.51 10.49 -8.20
N ALA A 26 0.63 10.51 -7.52
CA ALA A 26 1.48 9.33 -7.38
C ALA A 26 1.04 8.41 -6.22
N HIS A 27 -0.10 8.68 -5.59
CA HIS A 27 -0.67 7.78 -4.61
C HIS A 27 -1.14 6.48 -5.28
N GLY A 28 -1.15 5.41 -4.53
CA GLY A 28 -1.57 4.10 -5.03
C GLY A 28 -1.22 2.95 -4.11
N LEU A 29 -1.75 1.80 -4.46
CA LEU A 29 -1.30 0.51 -3.95
C LEU A 29 -0.36 -0.10 -4.98
N TYR A 30 0.88 -0.38 -4.56
CA TYR A 30 1.94 -0.83 -5.45
C TYR A 30 2.46 -2.19 -5.04
N MET A 31 2.76 -3.01 -6.04
CA MET A 31 3.43 -4.30 -5.91
C MET A 31 4.30 -4.53 -7.15
N SER A 32 5.53 -4.99 -6.97
CA SER A 32 6.46 -5.33 -8.06
C SER A 32 6.54 -4.23 -9.14
N ASP A 33 6.78 -2.98 -8.72
CA ASP A 33 6.87 -1.78 -9.56
C ASP A 33 5.61 -1.44 -10.37
N THR A 34 4.46 -2.03 -10.05
CA THR A 34 3.18 -1.77 -10.72
C THR A 34 2.17 -1.16 -9.75
N ARG A 35 1.42 -0.14 -10.20
CA ARG A 35 0.32 0.47 -9.44
C ARG A 35 -0.97 -0.33 -9.65
N PHE A 36 -1.31 -1.19 -8.70
CA PHE A 36 -2.51 -2.03 -8.74
C PHE A 36 -3.81 -1.30 -8.38
N LEU A 37 -3.74 -0.25 -7.56
CA LEU A 37 -4.89 0.61 -7.26
C LEU A 37 -4.48 2.06 -7.47
N SER A 38 -5.15 2.77 -8.37
CA SER A 38 -4.87 4.16 -8.73
C SER A 38 -5.90 5.15 -8.21
N ARG A 39 -7.05 4.65 -7.74
CA ARG A 39 -8.11 5.42 -7.09
C ARG A 39 -8.71 4.65 -5.92
N MET A 40 -8.88 5.31 -4.80
CA MET A 40 -9.65 4.86 -3.64
C MET A 40 -10.09 6.10 -2.85
N GLU A 41 -11.30 6.58 -3.10
CA GLU A 41 -11.81 7.82 -2.54
C GLU A 41 -13.08 7.56 -1.74
N LEU A 42 -13.19 8.22 -0.57
CA LEU A 42 -14.33 8.12 0.33
C LEU A 42 -15.16 9.39 0.28
N THR A 43 -16.48 9.25 0.23
CA THR A 43 -17.42 10.37 0.27
C THR A 43 -18.60 10.13 1.23
N ILE A 44 -19.19 11.20 1.73
CA ILE A 44 -20.47 11.23 2.44
C ILE A 44 -21.41 12.12 1.62
N ASN A 45 -22.52 11.57 1.12
CA ASN A 45 -23.45 12.26 0.23
C ASN A 45 -22.72 12.92 -0.96
N GLY A 46 -21.74 12.23 -1.56
CA GLY A 46 -20.92 12.71 -2.66
C GLY A 46 -19.88 13.78 -2.29
N LYS A 47 -19.79 14.21 -1.01
CA LYS A 47 -18.81 15.20 -0.53
C LYS A 47 -17.67 14.52 0.21
N ARG A 48 -16.46 15.05 0.07
CA ARG A 48 -15.29 14.58 0.84
C ARG A 48 -15.46 14.89 2.32
N PRO A 49 -15.17 13.92 3.20
CA PRO A 49 -15.11 14.18 4.64
C PRO A 49 -13.96 15.13 4.99
N MET A 50 -14.10 15.83 6.11
CA MET A 50 -13.07 16.71 6.67
C MET A 50 -12.13 15.90 7.57
N LEU A 51 -10.83 16.15 7.44
CA LEU A 51 -9.81 15.51 8.26
C LEU A 51 -9.80 16.09 9.68
N LEU A 52 -9.89 15.22 10.69
CA LEU A 52 -9.69 15.55 12.09
C LEU A 52 -8.29 15.15 12.58
N TYR A 53 -7.87 13.93 12.27
CA TYR A 53 -6.59 13.39 12.71
C TYR A 53 -6.11 12.30 11.75
N SER A 54 -4.81 12.19 11.57
CA SER A 54 -4.22 11.14 10.76
C SER A 54 -2.84 10.76 11.30
N ALA A 55 -2.66 9.48 11.63
CA ALA A 55 -1.39 8.90 12.02
C ALA A 55 -1.17 7.54 11.34
N ALA A 56 0.08 7.18 11.16
CA ALA A 56 0.50 5.82 10.84
C ALA A 56 1.41 5.38 11.99
N ASP A 57 0.77 5.04 13.10
CA ASP A 57 1.47 4.63 14.31
C ASP A 57 2.10 3.26 14.07
N GLU A 58 3.36 3.11 14.48
CA GLU A 58 4.13 1.87 14.36
C GLU A 58 4.32 1.34 12.91
N ASN A 59 4.04 2.13 11.86
CA ASN A 59 4.13 1.76 10.43
C ASN A 59 3.28 0.53 10.01
N VAL A 60 2.44 0.05 10.90
CA VAL A 60 1.65 -1.17 10.75
C VAL A 60 0.19 -0.86 10.51
N LEU A 61 -0.36 0.04 11.33
CA LEU A 61 -1.77 0.43 11.30
C LEU A 61 -1.86 1.94 11.06
N ALA A 62 -2.39 2.32 9.90
CA ALA A 62 -2.76 3.71 9.66
C ALA A 62 -4.16 3.95 10.22
N ARG A 63 -4.29 4.96 11.10
CA ARG A 63 -5.58 5.40 11.66
C ARG A 63 -5.86 6.84 11.24
N ILE A 64 -7.02 7.05 10.63
CA ILE A 64 -7.45 8.33 10.09
C ILE A 64 -8.84 8.63 10.63
N ARG A 65 -9.02 9.77 11.29
CA ARG A 65 -10.31 10.23 11.79
C ARG A 65 -10.81 11.36 10.93
N LEU A 66 -12.02 11.24 10.47
CA LEU A 66 -12.70 12.17 9.58
C LEU A 66 -14.07 12.53 10.17
N THR A 67 -14.65 13.60 9.67
CA THR A 67 -16.04 13.96 9.97
C THR A 67 -16.73 14.48 8.70
N ASN A 68 -18.06 14.47 8.69
CA ASN A 68 -18.81 14.97 7.56
C ASN A 68 -18.73 16.50 7.42
N ALA A 69 -18.64 16.97 6.19
CA ALA A 69 -18.88 18.37 5.85
C ALA A 69 -20.37 18.73 6.03
N HIS A 70 -20.68 20.04 6.05
CA HIS A 70 -22.05 20.50 5.98
C HIS A 70 -22.71 20.09 4.67
N ASP A 71 -23.88 19.46 4.74
CA ASP A 71 -24.64 19.05 3.57
C ASP A 71 -26.01 19.67 3.57
N GLU A 72 -26.25 20.55 2.59
CA GLU A 72 -27.50 21.26 2.35
C GLU A 72 -27.89 21.13 0.87
N SER A 73 -29.16 20.93 0.63
CA SER A 73 -29.75 20.87 -0.72
C SER A 73 -31.12 21.53 -0.71
N GLU A 74 -31.38 22.40 -1.67
CA GLU A 74 -32.66 23.13 -1.84
C GLU A 74 -33.10 23.90 -0.59
N GLY A 75 -32.15 24.53 0.14
CA GLY A 75 -32.41 25.26 1.37
C GLY A 75 -32.78 24.39 2.58
N ARG A 76 -32.57 23.06 2.47
CA ARG A 76 -32.77 22.12 3.59
C ARG A 76 -31.47 21.43 3.96
N VAL A 77 -31.14 21.45 5.25
CA VAL A 77 -30.00 20.76 5.80
C VAL A 77 -30.30 19.27 5.80
N ARG A 78 -29.50 18.50 5.05
CA ARG A 78 -29.53 17.03 5.03
C ARG A 78 -28.69 16.45 6.14
N LEU A 79 -27.49 17.01 6.36
CA LEU A 79 -26.57 16.57 7.39
C LEU A 79 -25.76 17.78 7.91
N TRP A 80 -25.88 18.09 9.20
CA TRP A 80 -25.05 19.11 9.83
C TRP A 80 -23.57 18.65 9.83
N ARG A 81 -22.64 19.61 9.70
CA ARG A 81 -21.21 19.32 9.84
C ARG A 81 -20.92 18.67 11.19
N GLU A 82 -19.88 17.86 11.25
CA GLU A 82 -19.35 17.26 12.49
C GLU A 82 -20.38 16.40 13.25
N THR A 83 -21.36 15.86 12.52
CA THR A 83 -22.39 14.98 13.08
C THR A 83 -21.95 13.51 13.11
N ILE A 84 -21.19 13.10 12.10
CA ILE A 84 -20.69 11.74 11.94
C ILE A 84 -19.19 11.74 12.11
N GLU A 85 -18.65 10.92 13.00
CA GLU A 85 -17.24 10.54 12.98
C GLU A 85 -17.06 9.33 12.08
N LEU A 86 -16.02 9.35 11.24
CA LEU A 86 -15.53 8.19 10.52
C LEU A 86 -14.10 7.89 10.99
N VAL A 87 -13.84 6.63 11.27
CA VAL A 87 -12.50 6.12 11.56
C VAL A 87 -12.13 5.12 10.49
N ARG A 88 -11.10 5.43 9.71
CA ARG A 88 -10.48 4.52 8.75
C ARG A 88 -9.26 3.89 9.41
N GLU A 89 -9.25 2.57 9.50
CA GLU A 89 -8.10 1.80 9.98
C GLU A 89 -7.62 0.90 8.86
N ARG A 90 -6.31 0.96 8.57
CA ARG A 90 -5.69 0.22 7.45
C ARG A 90 -4.41 -0.47 7.86
N PHE A 91 -4.23 -1.67 7.36
CA PHE A 91 -2.95 -2.37 7.43
C PHE A 91 -2.76 -3.29 6.21
N ILE A 92 -1.53 -3.74 6.00
CA ILE A 92 -1.20 -4.70 4.95
C ILE A 92 -0.69 -5.97 5.60
N HIS A 93 -1.20 -7.12 5.13
CA HIS A 93 -0.74 -8.44 5.55
C HIS A 93 -0.92 -9.47 4.43
N GLY A 94 0.07 -10.36 4.24
CA GLY A 94 0.00 -11.47 3.30
C GLY A 94 -0.32 -11.06 1.86
N GLY A 95 0.12 -9.87 1.41
CA GLY A 95 -0.17 -9.34 0.08
C GLY A 95 -1.57 -8.74 -0.07
N VAL A 96 -2.30 -8.52 1.02
CA VAL A 96 -3.65 -7.92 1.03
C VAL A 96 -3.65 -6.62 1.83
N LEU A 97 -4.28 -5.57 1.30
CA LEU A 97 -4.64 -4.38 2.06
C LEU A 97 -6.01 -4.60 2.72
N TYR A 98 -6.06 -4.42 4.02
CA TYR A 98 -7.27 -4.44 4.83
C TYR A 98 -7.63 -3.02 5.23
N GLU A 99 -8.90 -2.66 5.14
CA GLU A 99 -9.43 -1.39 5.62
C GLU A 99 -10.77 -1.59 6.32
N THR A 100 -10.91 -1.00 7.51
CA THR A 100 -12.18 -0.87 8.23
C THR A 100 -12.59 0.59 8.23
N ILE A 101 -13.82 0.88 7.84
CA ILE A 101 -14.45 2.20 7.96
C ILE A 101 -15.53 2.10 9.02
N ARG A 102 -15.27 2.68 10.21
CA ARG A 102 -16.23 2.75 11.30
C ARG A 102 -16.88 4.13 11.31
N MET A 103 -18.19 4.14 11.42
CA MET A 103 -19.02 5.35 11.43
C MET A 103 -19.77 5.43 12.74
N LYS A 104 -19.81 6.62 13.37
CA LYS A 104 -20.57 6.88 14.62
C LYS A 104 -21.38 8.15 14.52
N ASN A 105 -22.64 8.07 14.94
CA ASN A 105 -23.52 9.23 15.02
C ASN A 105 -23.38 9.92 16.39
N PHE A 106 -22.91 11.17 16.39
CA PHE A 106 -22.81 12.02 17.58
C PHE A 106 -23.99 12.98 17.76
N ALA A 107 -24.96 12.99 16.83
CA ALA A 107 -26.17 13.80 17.00
C ALA A 107 -27.15 13.17 18.00
N THR A 108 -28.02 13.98 18.51
CA THR A 108 -29.14 13.58 19.42
C THR A 108 -30.35 13.00 18.68
N LYS A 109 -30.28 12.95 17.34
CA LYS A 109 -31.33 12.41 16.44
C LYS A 109 -30.77 11.39 15.50
N PRO A 110 -31.61 10.46 15.00
CA PRO A 110 -31.19 9.56 13.93
C PRO A 110 -30.75 10.33 12.68
N VAL A 111 -29.73 9.82 12.00
CA VAL A 111 -29.22 10.38 10.74
C VAL A 111 -29.24 9.32 9.65
N ALA A 112 -29.41 9.78 8.41
CA ALA A 112 -29.29 8.96 7.22
C ALA A 112 -28.40 9.68 6.21
N PHE A 113 -27.48 8.93 5.59
CA PHE A 113 -26.56 9.45 4.60
C PHE A 113 -26.11 8.32 3.65
N GLU A 114 -25.53 8.70 2.55
CA GLU A 114 -24.87 7.78 1.62
C GLU A 114 -23.36 7.78 1.89
N LEU A 115 -22.79 6.61 2.12
CA LEU A 115 -21.35 6.41 2.10
C LEU A 115 -20.95 5.97 0.71
N GLY A 116 -20.13 6.76 0.02
CA GLY A 116 -19.59 6.43 -1.29
C GLY A 116 -18.14 5.99 -1.20
N MET A 117 -17.79 4.96 -1.98
CA MET A 117 -16.41 4.55 -2.26
C MET A 117 -16.20 4.50 -3.77
N ALA A 118 -15.05 4.98 -4.21
CA ALA A 118 -14.67 4.93 -5.63
C ALA A 118 -13.32 4.25 -5.81
N PHE A 119 -13.24 3.27 -6.71
CA PHE A 119 -12.04 2.50 -7.01
C PHE A 119 -11.65 2.62 -8.48
N ASP A 120 -10.37 2.58 -8.78
CA ASP A 120 -9.85 2.33 -10.14
C ASP A 120 -8.43 1.72 -10.07
N ALA A 121 -8.05 1.02 -11.14
CA ALA A 121 -6.76 0.39 -11.33
C ALA A 121 -6.25 0.67 -12.74
N ASP A 122 -5.13 1.37 -12.84
CA ASP A 122 -4.52 1.74 -14.13
C ASP A 122 -3.32 0.85 -14.51
N PHE A 123 -2.82 0.08 -13.57
CA PHE A 123 -1.69 -0.86 -13.71
C PHE A 123 -0.44 -0.23 -14.31
N ARG A 124 -0.24 1.07 -14.11
CA ARG A 124 0.94 1.77 -14.60
C ARG A 124 2.20 1.27 -13.93
N ASP A 125 3.22 1.06 -14.75
CA ASP A 125 4.58 0.86 -14.26
C ASP A 125 5.05 2.09 -13.45
N MET A 126 5.87 1.86 -12.43
CA MET A 126 6.41 2.90 -11.55
C MET A 126 7.08 4.03 -12.33
N PHE A 127 7.79 3.72 -13.41
CA PHE A 127 8.41 4.75 -14.27
C PHE A 127 7.36 5.61 -14.98
N GLN A 128 6.23 5.03 -15.42
CA GLN A 128 5.14 5.81 -16.01
C GLN A 128 4.48 6.74 -14.99
N VAL A 129 4.31 6.29 -13.74
CA VAL A 129 3.78 7.14 -12.65
C VAL A 129 4.72 8.31 -12.39
N ARG A 130 6.04 8.12 -12.55
CA ARG A 130 7.07 9.17 -12.46
C ARG A 130 7.16 10.06 -13.71
N GLY A 131 6.35 9.83 -14.73
CA GLY A 131 6.31 10.64 -15.95
C GLY A 131 7.08 10.09 -17.15
N PHE A 132 7.68 8.89 -17.05
CA PHE A 132 8.29 8.24 -18.20
C PHE A 132 7.22 7.86 -19.23
N LYS A 133 7.47 8.20 -20.49
CA LYS A 133 6.59 7.88 -21.61
C LYS A 133 7.28 6.85 -22.50
N PRO A 134 6.85 5.58 -22.46
CA PRO A 134 7.41 4.56 -23.34
C PRO A 134 7.10 4.88 -24.80
N ALA A 135 8.04 4.58 -25.70
CA ALA A 135 7.88 4.80 -27.14
C ALA A 135 6.75 3.92 -27.71
N ASP A 136 6.68 2.67 -27.28
CA ASP A 136 5.63 1.74 -27.67
C ASP A 136 4.59 1.59 -26.56
N PRO A 137 3.32 1.34 -26.89
CA PRO A 137 2.30 1.06 -25.92
C PRO A 137 2.64 -0.13 -25.02
N LEU A 138 2.28 -0.03 -23.75
CA LEU A 138 2.27 -1.14 -22.81
C LEU A 138 0.94 -1.91 -22.91
N GLY A 139 0.68 -2.80 -21.96
CA GLY A 139 -0.58 -3.53 -21.90
C GLY A 139 -1.81 -2.64 -21.71
N ARG A 140 -2.97 -3.26 -21.54
CA ARG A 140 -4.25 -2.57 -21.39
C ARG A 140 -5.15 -3.26 -20.37
N VAL A 141 -6.00 -2.47 -19.74
CA VAL A 141 -7.11 -3.01 -18.95
C VAL A 141 -8.10 -3.68 -19.89
N THR A 142 -8.38 -4.95 -19.65
CA THR A 142 -9.25 -5.79 -20.49
C THR A 142 -10.63 -6.01 -19.89
N GLU A 143 -10.75 -5.84 -18.56
CA GLU A 143 -12.00 -6.08 -17.85
C GLU A 143 -12.10 -5.15 -16.63
N ARG A 144 -13.30 -4.63 -16.39
CA ARG A 144 -13.77 -4.09 -15.12
C ARG A 144 -15.12 -4.68 -14.84
N LYS A 145 -15.35 -5.22 -13.67
CA LYS A 145 -16.62 -5.81 -13.26
C LYS A 145 -16.93 -5.48 -11.81
N ALA A 146 -18.19 -5.15 -11.56
CA ALA A 146 -18.71 -4.92 -10.22
C ALA A 146 -19.87 -5.86 -9.92
N GLU A 147 -19.97 -6.23 -8.65
CA GLU A 147 -21.04 -7.05 -8.08
C GLU A 147 -21.44 -6.45 -6.72
N GLU A 148 -22.47 -6.97 -6.07
CA GLU A 148 -23.01 -6.44 -4.80
C GLU A 148 -21.97 -6.32 -3.68
N THR A 149 -20.91 -7.17 -3.69
CA THR A 149 -19.90 -7.25 -2.62
C THR A 149 -18.45 -7.19 -3.12
N ARG A 150 -18.24 -6.91 -4.39
CA ARG A 150 -16.89 -6.85 -4.97
C ARG A 150 -16.81 -6.04 -6.26
N TRP A 151 -15.62 -5.53 -6.50
CA TRP A 151 -15.21 -4.96 -7.78
C TRP A 151 -13.85 -5.54 -8.17
N HIS A 152 -13.59 -5.73 -9.45
CA HIS A 152 -12.29 -6.10 -9.93
C HIS A 152 -11.94 -5.47 -11.28
N ALA A 153 -10.64 -5.34 -11.53
CA ALA A 153 -10.08 -4.94 -12.81
C ALA A 153 -8.98 -5.91 -13.23
N VAL A 154 -8.92 -6.21 -14.53
CA VAL A 154 -7.91 -7.09 -15.14
C VAL A 154 -7.13 -6.34 -16.19
N TYR A 155 -5.81 -6.49 -16.15
CA TYR A 155 -4.86 -5.92 -17.09
C TYR A 155 -4.04 -7.02 -17.76
N MET A 156 -3.92 -6.94 -19.07
CA MET A 156 -3.01 -7.78 -19.84
C MET A 156 -1.81 -6.96 -20.28
N GLY A 157 -0.67 -7.26 -19.71
CA GLY A 157 0.60 -6.59 -20.00
C GLY A 157 1.11 -6.95 -21.41
N ALA A 158 1.87 -6.05 -22.03
CA ALA A 158 2.61 -6.34 -23.24
C ALA A 158 3.72 -7.39 -22.99
N ASP A 159 4.14 -7.53 -21.72
CA ASP A 159 5.05 -8.60 -21.24
C ASP A 159 4.37 -9.97 -21.10
N GLY A 160 3.10 -10.10 -21.51
CA GLY A 160 2.30 -11.31 -21.40
C GLY A 160 1.77 -11.58 -19.98
N CYS A 161 2.13 -10.74 -18.99
CA CYS A 161 1.72 -10.91 -17.61
C CYS A 161 0.28 -10.45 -17.39
N ARG A 162 -0.54 -11.30 -16.77
CA ARG A 162 -1.90 -10.94 -16.31
C ARG A 162 -1.83 -10.38 -14.90
N ARG A 163 -2.28 -9.14 -14.74
CA ARG A 163 -2.39 -8.46 -13.46
C ARG A 163 -3.85 -8.21 -13.12
N GLU A 164 -4.22 -8.33 -11.85
CA GLU A 164 -5.61 -8.15 -11.41
C GLU A 164 -5.63 -7.44 -10.06
N THR A 165 -6.59 -6.55 -9.88
CA THR A 165 -6.94 -5.96 -8.60
C THR A 165 -8.35 -6.37 -8.24
N ALA A 166 -8.51 -7.09 -7.13
CA ALA A 166 -9.80 -7.43 -6.57
C ALA A 166 -10.05 -6.62 -5.30
N VAL A 167 -11.18 -5.91 -5.25
CA VAL A 167 -11.68 -5.21 -4.06
C VAL A 167 -12.95 -5.92 -3.61
N ALA A 168 -13.03 -6.27 -2.33
CA ALA A 168 -14.22 -6.87 -1.74
C ALA A 168 -14.63 -6.12 -0.46
N TRP A 169 -15.91 -6.20 -0.13
CA TRP A 169 -16.48 -5.61 1.10
C TRP A 169 -17.52 -6.55 1.71
N ASP A 170 -17.75 -6.42 3.03
CA ASP A 170 -18.50 -7.40 3.84
C ASP A 170 -20.02 -7.16 3.93
N VAL A 171 -20.53 -6.10 3.30
CA VAL A 171 -21.98 -5.78 3.26
C VAL A 171 -22.42 -5.61 1.82
N LYS A 172 -23.69 -5.80 1.50
CA LYS A 172 -24.20 -5.54 0.15
C LYS A 172 -24.22 -4.03 -0.12
N ALA A 173 -23.71 -3.64 -1.30
CA ALA A 173 -23.85 -2.28 -1.79
C ALA A 173 -25.27 -2.01 -2.27
N ASP A 174 -25.77 -0.79 -2.05
CA ASP A 174 -27.08 -0.33 -2.56
C ASP A 174 -26.99 0.04 -4.04
N ALA A 175 -25.86 0.56 -4.51
CA ALA A 175 -25.57 0.77 -5.90
C ALA A 175 -24.08 0.56 -6.21
N PHE A 176 -23.77 0.14 -7.43
CA PHE A 176 -22.41 -0.06 -7.91
C PHE A 176 -22.32 0.08 -9.42
N THR A 177 -21.14 0.43 -9.92
CA THR A 177 -20.84 0.55 -11.34
C THR A 177 -19.55 -0.20 -11.69
N GLU A 178 -19.40 -0.61 -12.95
CA GLU A 178 -18.15 -1.22 -13.45
C GLU A 178 -16.97 -0.24 -13.39
N GLN A 179 -17.24 1.07 -13.38
CA GLN A 179 -16.24 2.13 -13.20
C GLN A 179 -15.72 2.22 -11.76
N GLY A 180 -16.24 1.38 -10.85
CA GLY A 180 -15.79 1.28 -9.47
C GLY A 180 -16.45 2.24 -8.49
N GLU A 181 -17.53 2.89 -8.86
CA GLU A 181 -18.34 3.68 -7.93
C GLU A 181 -19.26 2.74 -7.13
N VAL A 182 -19.22 2.82 -5.82
CA VAL A 182 -19.98 1.95 -4.91
C VAL A 182 -20.60 2.81 -3.81
N THR A 183 -21.88 2.59 -3.50
CA THR A 183 -22.59 3.35 -2.47
C THR A 183 -23.34 2.46 -1.49
N PHE A 184 -23.42 2.92 -0.24
CA PHE A 184 -24.07 2.27 0.89
C PHE A 184 -25.02 3.27 1.57
N ALA A 185 -26.30 2.94 1.64
CA ALA A 185 -27.28 3.71 2.40
C ALA A 185 -27.14 3.42 3.90
N ILE A 186 -26.68 4.40 4.65
CA ILE A 186 -26.40 4.26 6.08
C ILE A 186 -27.47 4.98 6.88
N ARG A 187 -27.99 4.31 7.94
CA ARG A 187 -28.84 4.91 8.96
C ARG A 187 -28.26 4.58 10.32
N LEU A 188 -28.11 5.58 11.17
CA LEU A 188 -27.58 5.44 12.51
C LEU A 188 -28.50 6.16 13.53
N ALA A 189 -28.90 5.44 14.56
CA ALA A 189 -29.53 6.04 15.74
C ALA A 189 -28.52 6.90 16.52
N PRO A 190 -28.96 7.75 17.47
CA PRO A 190 -28.04 8.50 18.32
C PRO A 190 -27.05 7.59 19.05
N GLY A 191 -25.75 7.87 18.92
CA GLY A 191 -24.67 7.09 19.53
C GLY A 191 -24.37 5.74 18.85
N GLU A 192 -25.16 5.33 17.84
CA GLU A 192 -24.94 4.08 17.13
C GLU A 192 -23.66 4.11 16.32
N GLU A 193 -22.99 2.96 16.29
CA GLU A 193 -21.80 2.69 15.48
C GLU A 193 -22.10 1.60 14.45
N ARG A 194 -21.54 1.76 13.26
CA ARG A 194 -21.53 0.75 12.19
C ARG A 194 -20.20 0.72 11.51
N GLU A 195 -19.77 -0.43 11.05
CA GLU A 195 -18.54 -0.58 10.28
C GLU A 195 -18.78 -1.29 8.94
N ILE A 196 -17.92 -0.98 7.98
CA ILE A 196 -17.80 -1.70 6.70
C ILE A 196 -16.33 -2.02 6.52
N ARG A 197 -16.05 -3.27 6.15
CA ARG A 197 -14.70 -3.79 5.95
C ARG A 197 -14.42 -3.99 4.48
N PHE A 198 -13.25 -3.55 4.05
CA PHE A 198 -12.77 -3.70 2.68
C PHE A 198 -11.47 -4.48 2.67
N THR A 199 -11.27 -5.26 1.61
CA THR A 199 -10.00 -5.88 1.27
C THR A 199 -9.63 -5.54 -0.15
N VAL A 200 -8.33 -5.26 -0.39
CA VAL A 200 -7.79 -5.11 -1.74
C VAL A 200 -6.67 -6.13 -1.92
N ALA A 201 -6.87 -7.03 -2.86
CA ALA A 201 -6.00 -8.15 -3.16
C ALA A 201 -5.45 -8.03 -4.59
N PRO A 202 -4.24 -7.45 -4.78
CA PRO A 202 -3.55 -7.49 -6.05
C PRO A 202 -3.08 -8.90 -6.36
N SER A 203 -3.10 -9.29 -7.63
CA SER A 203 -2.56 -10.57 -8.07
C SER A 203 -1.86 -10.46 -9.41
N GLN A 204 -0.87 -11.32 -9.62
CA GLN A 204 -0.07 -11.36 -10.83
C GLN A 204 0.12 -12.80 -11.28
N ASP A 205 -0.07 -13.07 -12.60
CA ASP A 205 0.08 -14.38 -13.24
C ASP A 205 -0.67 -15.51 -12.53
N GLY A 206 -1.86 -15.21 -11.98
CA GLY A 206 -2.70 -16.16 -11.27
C GLY A 206 -2.29 -16.43 -9.81
N ILE A 207 -1.19 -15.86 -9.36
CA ILE A 207 -0.77 -15.94 -7.94
C ILE A 207 -1.61 -14.91 -7.17
N ARG A 208 -2.59 -15.42 -6.42
CA ARG A 208 -3.50 -14.62 -5.61
C ARG A 208 -3.15 -14.74 -4.14
N PRO A 209 -3.09 -13.62 -3.40
CA PRO A 209 -2.92 -13.69 -1.96
C PRO A 209 -4.15 -14.35 -1.30
N VAL A 210 -3.92 -15.04 -0.19
CA VAL A 210 -5.01 -15.60 0.62
C VAL A 210 -5.56 -14.49 1.50
N VAL A 211 -6.84 -14.17 1.33
CA VAL A 211 -7.53 -13.22 2.20
C VAL A 211 -7.92 -13.93 3.48
N GLN A 212 -7.28 -13.57 4.59
CA GLN A 212 -7.59 -14.07 5.93
C GLN A 212 -8.72 -13.26 6.58
N PRO A 213 -9.40 -13.76 7.61
CA PRO A 213 -10.24 -12.94 8.48
C PRO A 213 -9.46 -11.75 9.05
N LEU A 214 -10.08 -10.56 9.08
CA LEU A 214 -9.41 -9.31 9.45
C LEU A 214 -8.72 -9.38 10.81
N GLU A 215 -9.40 -9.97 11.80
CA GLU A 215 -8.89 -10.09 13.17
C GLU A 215 -7.65 -11.00 13.25
N GLU A 216 -7.64 -12.08 12.48
CA GLU A 216 -6.50 -13.00 12.40
C GLU A 216 -5.31 -12.32 11.72
N ALA A 217 -5.54 -11.68 10.57
CA ALA A 217 -4.51 -10.93 9.85
C ALA A 217 -3.88 -9.83 10.72
N LEU A 218 -4.71 -9.07 11.47
CA LEU A 218 -4.24 -8.03 12.38
C LEU A 218 -3.45 -8.59 13.57
N ALA A 219 -3.89 -9.73 14.11
CA ALA A 219 -3.18 -10.42 15.19
C ALA A 219 -1.81 -10.91 14.72
N GLU A 220 -1.71 -11.47 13.51
CA GLU A 220 -0.43 -11.91 12.92
C GLU A 220 0.51 -10.73 12.69
N VAL A 221 0.03 -9.61 12.16
CA VAL A 221 0.83 -8.40 11.98
C VAL A 221 1.42 -7.91 13.31
N ARG A 222 0.60 -7.87 14.37
CA ARG A 222 1.06 -7.49 15.72
C ARG A 222 2.08 -8.48 16.27
N TRP A 223 1.82 -9.78 16.12
CA TRP A 223 2.74 -10.83 16.57
C TRP A 223 4.10 -10.74 15.85
N ILE A 224 4.10 -10.56 14.53
CA ILE A 224 5.33 -10.40 13.75
C ILE A 224 6.14 -9.17 14.23
N ASN A 225 5.48 -8.05 14.59
CA ASN A 225 6.17 -6.88 15.14
C ASN A 225 6.77 -7.13 16.52
N ILE A 226 6.06 -7.85 17.40
CA ILE A 226 6.59 -8.25 18.71
C ILE A 226 7.82 -9.13 18.51
N ARG A 227 7.73 -10.15 17.66
CA ARG A 227 8.86 -11.05 17.34
C ARG A 227 10.05 -10.33 16.72
N TRP A 228 9.80 -9.31 15.91
CA TRP A 228 10.87 -8.47 15.37
C TRP A 228 11.62 -7.73 16.47
N ARG A 229 10.90 -7.06 17.38
CA ARG A 229 11.49 -6.37 18.52
C ARG A 229 12.31 -7.32 19.41
N GLU A 230 11.80 -8.50 19.71
CA GLU A 230 12.48 -9.53 20.51
C GLU A 230 13.80 -10.03 19.87
N ARG A 231 13.89 -10.01 18.54
CA ARG A 231 15.07 -10.46 17.79
C ARG A 231 16.11 -9.37 17.59
N CYS A 232 15.74 -8.12 17.73
CA CYS A 232 16.66 -7.00 17.62
C CYS A 232 17.38 -6.73 18.94
N ALA A 233 18.63 -6.32 18.87
CA ALA A 233 19.30 -5.80 20.05
C ALA A 233 18.60 -4.53 20.53
N GLY A 234 18.32 -4.45 21.83
CA GLY A 234 17.79 -3.25 22.46
C GLY A 234 18.89 -2.26 22.82
N ALA A 235 18.53 -0.98 22.85
CA ALA A 235 19.37 0.06 23.42
C ALA A 235 18.52 0.92 24.37
N GLU A 236 19.03 1.21 25.53
CA GLU A 236 18.37 2.03 26.54
C GLU A 236 19.34 3.09 27.05
N SER A 237 18.86 4.32 27.20
CA SER A 237 19.62 5.44 27.73
C SER A 237 18.75 6.25 28.72
N ASP A 238 19.35 7.19 29.41
CA ASP A 238 18.68 8.17 30.26
C ASP A 238 17.93 9.26 29.43
N CYS A 239 18.11 9.28 28.12
CA CYS A 239 17.45 10.19 27.19
C CYS A 239 16.22 9.54 26.53
N GLU A 240 15.01 9.84 27.02
CA GLU A 240 13.76 9.29 26.48
C GLU A 240 13.57 9.55 24.98
N VAL A 241 14.04 10.70 24.48
CA VAL A 241 13.95 11.04 23.06
C VAL A 241 14.80 10.07 22.22
N LEU A 242 16.01 9.75 22.68
CA LEU A 242 16.89 8.79 22.01
C LEU A 242 16.27 7.40 22.00
N ASN A 243 15.68 6.96 23.11
CA ASN A 243 15.01 5.67 23.21
C ASN A 243 13.86 5.56 22.20
N ARG A 244 13.02 6.60 22.10
CA ARG A 244 11.93 6.66 21.09
C ARG A 244 12.44 6.67 19.66
N VAL A 245 13.50 7.41 19.37
CA VAL A 245 14.10 7.44 18.02
C VAL A 245 14.66 6.06 17.65
N PHE A 246 15.32 5.39 18.58
CA PHE A 246 15.85 4.04 18.36
C PHE A 246 14.71 3.02 18.12
N GLU A 247 13.69 3.03 18.96
CA GLU A 247 12.52 2.15 18.81
C GLU A 247 11.82 2.40 17.46
N ARG A 248 11.58 3.66 17.11
CA ARG A 248 10.97 4.04 15.84
C ARG A 248 11.83 3.60 14.66
N GLY A 249 13.14 3.87 14.69
CA GLY A 249 14.06 3.49 13.61
C GLY A 249 14.12 1.97 13.39
N THR A 250 14.03 1.19 14.46
CA THR A 250 13.97 -0.27 14.39
C THR A 250 12.70 -0.76 13.67
N LEU A 251 11.55 -0.12 13.89
CA LEU A 251 10.30 -0.42 13.20
C LEU A 251 10.31 0.08 11.75
N ASP A 252 10.88 1.26 11.50
CA ASP A 252 11.02 1.80 10.15
C ASP A 252 11.92 0.90 9.29
N LEU A 253 13.02 0.41 9.84
CA LEU A 253 13.88 -0.57 9.17
C LEU A 253 13.10 -1.84 8.80
N ARG A 254 12.31 -2.39 9.74
CA ARG A 254 11.47 -3.55 9.46
C ARG A 254 10.50 -3.30 8.29
N THR A 255 9.90 -2.12 8.24
CA THR A 255 8.95 -1.76 7.17
C THR A 255 9.63 -1.79 5.80
N LEU A 256 10.92 -1.44 5.72
CA LEU A 256 11.68 -1.46 4.47
C LEU A 256 12.15 -2.85 4.05
N LEU A 257 12.02 -3.87 4.91
CA LEU A 257 12.41 -5.23 4.56
C LEU A 257 11.42 -5.85 3.57
N THR A 258 11.96 -6.51 2.53
CA THR A 258 11.20 -7.24 1.49
C THR A 258 11.92 -8.54 1.17
N ASP A 259 11.18 -9.65 1.07
CA ASP A 259 11.75 -10.96 0.76
C ASP A 259 11.92 -11.15 -0.75
N TYR A 260 13.14 -11.48 -1.15
CA TYR A 260 13.52 -11.79 -2.54
C TYR A 260 13.97 -13.25 -2.71
N GLY A 261 13.56 -14.15 -1.79
CA GLY A 261 13.77 -15.58 -1.88
C GLY A 261 14.78 -16.16 -0.89
N HIS A 262 15.67 -15.32 -0.31
CA HIS A 262 16.62 -15.73 0.72
C HIS A 262 16.31 -15.21 2.11
N GLY A 263 15.18 -14.53 2.26
CA GLY A 263 14.74 -13.80 3.42
C GLY A 263 14.70 -12.29 3.18
N PRO A 264 14.16 -11.52 4.14
CA PRO A 264 13.90 -10.10 3.95
C PRO A 264 15.17 -9.25 3.97
N ILE A 265 15.39 -8.46 2.90
CA ILE A 265 16.49 -7.51 2.76
C ILE A 265 15.96 -6.06 2.78
N PRO A 266 16.77 -5.07 3.18
CA PRO A 266 16.36 -3.68 3.12
C PRO A 266 16.29 -3.18 1.68
N VAL A 267 15.15 -2.58 1.31
CA VAL A 267 14.99 -1.79 0.09
C VAL A 267 15.30 -0.33 0.36
N ALA A 268 15.59 0.47 -0.69
CA ALA A 268 16.13 1.81 -0.49
C ALA A 268 15.09 2.82 0.03
N GLY A 269 13.84 2.80 -0.46
CA GLY A 269 12.81 3.70 0.06
C GLY A 269 11.52 3.80 -0.74
N ILE A 270 10.46 4.23 -0.08
CA ILE A 270 9.10 4.34 -0.63
C ILE A 270 8.84 5.80 -1.03
N PRO A 271 8.15 6.03 -2.14
CA PRO A 271 7.53 5.08 -3.07
C PRO A 271 8.45 4.61 -4.21
N TRP A 272 9.47 5.40 -4.58
CA TRP A 272 10.17 5.26 -5.86
C TRP A 272 11.27 4.20 -5.87
N PHE A 273 11.75 3.82 -4.70
CA PHE A 273 12.93 2.98 -4.50
C PHE A 273 12.62 1.77 -3.59
N ALA A 274 11.35 1.33 -3.58
CA ALA A 274 10.92 0.17 -2.79
C ALA A 274 11.35 -1.17 -3.43
N VAL A 275 12.58 -1.23 -3.91
CA VAL A 275 13.22 -2.38 -4.58
C VAL A 275 14.65 -2.53 -4.10
N PRO A 276 15.32 -3.66 -4.38
CA PRO A 276 16.72 -3.86 -4.04
C PRO A 276 17.62 -2.87 -4.79
N PHE A 277 18.45 -2.17 -4.01
CA PHE A 277 19.59 -1.42 -4.50
C PHE A 277 20.84 -1.99 -3.84
N GLY A 278 21.80 -2.49 -4.64
CA GLY A 278 22.96 -3.21 -4.13
C GLY A 278 23.71 -2.44 -3.06
N ARG A 279 24.09 -1.19 -3.33
CA ARG A 279 24.82 -0.32 -2.40
C ARG A 279 23.99 -0.01 -1.16
N ASP A 280 22.74 0.41 -1.34
CA ASP A 280 21.86 0.81 -0.22
C ASP A 280 21.58 -0.36 0.71
N SER A 281 21.25 -1.53 0.14
CA SER A 281 20.99 -2.75 0.93
C SER A 281 22.23 -3.22 1.68
N LEU A 282 23.43 -3.20 1.05
CA LEU A 282 24.69 -3.63 1.67
C LEU A 282 25.13 -2.69 2.79
N ILE A 283 25.06 -1.36 2.59
CA ILE A 283 25.42 -0.38 3.62
C ILE A 283 24.44 -0.46 4.78
N THR A 284 23.12 -0.53 4.50
CA THR A 284 22.11 -0.70 5.55
C THR A 284 22.34 -1.99 6.34
N ALA A 285 22.62 -3.10 5.66
CA ALA A 285 22.92 -4.38 6.31
C ALA A 285 24.16 -4.32 7.18
N LEU A 286 25.24 -3.64 6.73
CA LEU A 286 26.45 -3.40 7.50
C LEU A 286 26.16 -2.59 8.78
N LEU A 287 25.40 -1.50 8.65
CA LEU A 287 25.03 -0.66 9.79
C LEU A 287 24.07 -1.35 10.76
N ALA A 288 23.26 -2.27 10.26
CA ALA A 288 22.31 -3.06 11.05
C ALA A 288 22.94 -4.27 11.77
N LEU A 289 24.23 -4.59 11.54
CA LEU A 289 24.91 -5.73 12.20
C LEU A 289 24.75 -5.76 13.73
N PRO A 290 24.95 -4.64 14.46
CA PRO A 290 24.74 -4.64 15.90
C PRO A 290 23.30 -4.85 16.33
N LEU A 291 22.33 -4.49 15.46
CA LEU A 291 20.91 -4.57 15.74
C LEU A 291 20.35 -5.98 15.42
N GLN A 292 20.62 -6.48 14.21
CA GLN A 292 20.08 -7.75 13.71
C GLN A 292 20.98 -8.33 12.61
N PRO A 293 21.97 -9.18 12.96
CA PRO A 293 22.95 -9.73 12.00
C PRO A 293 22.33 -10.53 10.86
N GLU A 294 21.14 -11.08 11.05
CA GLU A 294 20.45 -11.86 10.04
C GLU A 294 20.15 -11.05 8.77
N ILE A 295 19.91 -9.73 8.91
CA ILE A 295 19.73 -8.82 7.77
C ILE A 295 20.95 -8.88 6.85
N ALA A 296 22.17 -8.81 7.43
CA ALA A 296 23.41 -8.87 6.65
C ALA A 296 23.56 -10.23 5.97
N ARG A 297 23.27 -11.32 6.67
CA ARG A 297 23.38 -12.68 6.13
C ARG A 297 22.50 -12.88 4.90
N VAL A 298 21.21 -12.49 4.99
CA VAL A 298 20.26 -12.66 3.87
C VAL A 298 20.53 -11.67 2.74
N THR A 299 20.97 -10.44 3.05
CA THR A 299 21.36 -9.44 2.04
C THR A 299 22.55 -9.95 1.21
N LEU A 300 23.58 -10.47 1.85
CA LEU A 300 24.75 -11.01 1.13
C LEU A 300 24.36 -12.19 0.22
N ARG A 301 23.48 -13.09 0.67
CA ARG A 301 22.99 -14.20 -0.17
C ARG A 301 22.22 -13.69 -1.39
N THR A 302 21.30 -12.75 -1.19
CA THR A 302 20.53 -12.14 -2.29
C THR A 302 21.46 -11.42 -3.27
N MET A 303 22.45 -10.67 -2.80
CA MET A 303 23.41 -9.99 -3.68
C MET A 303 24.30 -10.97 -4.44
N ALA A 304 24.67 -12.10 -3.83
CA ALA A 304 25.45 -13.15 -4.48
C ALA A 304 24.66 -13.87 -5.59
N GLU A 305 23.36 -14.09 -5.41
CA GLU A 305 22.49 -14.66 -6.45
C GLU A 305 22.40 -13.77 -7.69
N TRP A 306 22.37 -12.45 -7.47
CA TRP A 306 22.24 -11.45 -8.54
C TRP A 306 23.60 -10.87 -8.96
N GLN A 307 24.71 -11.53 -8.64
CA GLN A 307 26.04 -11.12 -9.11
C GLN A 307 26.14 -11.32 -10.63
N GLY A 308 26.73 -10.35 -11.33
CA GLY A 308 26.93 -10.39 -12.78
C GLY A 308 27.75 -11.59 -13.21
N THR A 309 27.36 -12.21 -14.31
CA THR A 309 27.99 -13.42 -14.86
C THR A 309 28.41 -13.29 -16.31
N ALA A 310 27.97 -12.24 -17.01
CA ALA A 310 28.20 -12.01 -18.43
C ALA A 310 28.67 -10.56 -18.68
N ASP A 311 29.16 -10.32 -19.89
CA ASP A 311 29.38 -8.97 -20.42
C ASP A 311 28.15 -8.53 -21.21
N ASP A 312 27.34 -7.64 -20.63
CA ASP A 312 26.15 -7.06 -21.28
C ASP A 312 26.19 -5.52 -21.16
N PRO A 313 26.54 -4.82 -22.26
CA PRO A 313 26.63 -3.35 -22.26
C PRO A 313 25.29 -2.65 -21.97
N TRP A 314 24.13 -3.29 -22.26
CA TRP A 314 22.82 -2.71 -21.97
C TRP A 314 22.54 -2.63 -20.48
N LYS A 315 22.98 -3.64 -19.74
CA LYS A 315 22.82 -3.72 -18.28
C LYS A 315 24.02 -3.19 -17.52
N ASP A 316 25.09 -2.78 -18.22
CA ASP A 316 26.39 -2.47 -17.61
C ASP A 316 26.96 -3.64 -16.80
N GLU A 317 26.59 -4.87 -17.21
CA GLU A 317 26.96 -6.10 -16.54
C GLU A 317 28.39 -6.53 -16.92
N GLN A 318 29.13 -7.00 -15.94
CA GLN A 318 30.40 -7.71 -16.09
C GLN A 318 30.48 -8.83 -15.05
N PRO A 319 31.21 -9.92 -15.33
CA PRO A 319 31.39 -10.98 -14.37
C PRO A 319 31.95 -10.47 -13.03
N GLY A 320 31.27 -10.82 -11.94
CA GLY A 320 31.63 -10.42 -10.60
C GLY A 320 31.07 -9.09 -10.10
N LYS A 321 30.46 -8.24 -10.96
CA LYS A 321 29.81 -7.01 -10.49
C LYS A 321 28.62 -7.33 -9.59
N ILE A 322 28.44 -6.53 -8.54
CA ILE A 322 27.23 -6.54 -7.73
C ILE A 322 26.17 -5.69 -8.43
N MET A 323 24.93 -6.15 -8.43
CA MET A 323 23.84 -5.39 -9.03
C MET A 323 23.66 -4.03 -8.38
N HIS A 324 23.32 -3.02 -9.18
CA HIS A 324 22.95 -1.70 -8.70
C HIS A 324 21.48 -1.63 -8.33
N GLU A 325 20.59 -2.11 -9.21
CA GLU A 325 19.14 -1.98 -9.09
C GLU A 325 18.42 -3.17 -9.73
N LEU A 326 17.36 -3.66 -9.08
CA LEU A 326 16.50 -4.72 -9.62
C LEU A 326 15.05 -4.25 -9.64
N ARG A 327 14.47 -4.19 -10.84
CA ARG A 327 13.05 -3.86 -11.08
C ARG A 327 12.28 -5.05 -11.67
N ARG A 328 10.98 -5.11 -11.34
CA ARG A 328 10.09 -6.20 -11.76
C ARG A 328 8.87 -5.71 -12.54
N GLY A 329 8.78 -4.41 -12.83
CA GLY A 329 7.71 -3.80 -13.60
C GLY A 329 7.70 -4.22 -15.07
N GLU A 330 6.63 -3.87 -15.78
CA GLU A 330 6.43 -4.25 -17.18
C GLU A 330 7.53 -3.73 -18.10
N LEU A 331 7.99 -2.48 -17.89
CA LEU A 331 9.07 -1.88 -18.69
C LEU A 331 10.38 -2.66 -18.54
N SER A 332 10.72 -3.08 -17.33
CA SER A 332 11.93 -3.87 -17.05
C SER A 332 11.84 -5.28 -17.64
N ARG A 333 10.70 -5.94 -17.51
CA ARG A 333 10.42 -7.27 -18.05
C ARG A 333 10.49 -7.30 -19.59
N LEU A 334 10.08 -6.20 -20.24
CA LEU A 334 10.18 -6.02 -21.70
C LEU A 334 11.58 -5.61 -22.18
N GLY A 335 12.54 -5.40 -21.28
CA GLY A 335 13.86 -4.91 -21.63
C GLY A 335 13.87 -3.47 -22.18
N ARG A 336 12.81 -2.69 -21.94
CA ARG A 336 12.71 -1.28 -22.40
C ARG A 336 13.47 -0.31 -21.49
N VAL A 337 13.85 -0.78 -20.31
CA VAL A 337 14.78 -0.17 -19.36
C VAL A 337 15.73 -1.25 -18.85
N PRO A 338 16.99 -0.92 -18.51
CA PRO A 338 18.02 -1.94 -18.22
C PRO A 338 17.93 -2.60 -16.83
N PHE A 339 16.90 -2.27 -16.01
CA PHE A 339 16.87 -2.54 -14.57
C PHE A 339 16.39 -3.95 -14.14
N ALA A 340 16.64 -4.98 -14.94
CA ALA A 340 16.18 -6.35 -14.62
C ALA A 340 17.28 -7.44 -14.69
N PRO A 341 18.35 -7.42 -13.88
CA PRO A 341 18.98 -6.37 -13.07
C PRO A 341 19.84 -5.38 -13.85
N TYR A 342 20.28 -4.27 -13.22
CA TYR A 342 21.24 -3.30 -13.75
C TYR A 342 22.48 -3.23 -12.85
N TYR A 343 23.68 -3.03 -13.45
CA TYR A 343 24.96 -3.10 -12.75
C TYR A 343 25.79 -1.82 -12.84
N GLY A 344 25.29 -0.78 -13.53
CA GLY A 344 25.91 0.52 -13.57
C GLY A 344 25.84 1.23 -12.21
N SER A 345 26.86 2.02 -11.88
CA SER A 345 26.94 2.76 -10.61
C SER A 345 26.66 4.25 -10.79
#